data_f9ccde7fc9bcf4202108c33b372998a7
#
_entry.id   f9ccde7fc9bcf4202108c33b372998a7
#
_cell.length_a   1.000
_cell.length_b   1.000
_cell.length_c   1.000
_cell.angle_alpha   90.00
_cell.angle_beta   90.00
_cell.angle_gamma   90.00
#
_symmetry.space_group_name_H-M   'P 1'
#
loop_
_entity.id
_entity.type
_entity.pdbx_description
1 polymer ?
#
loop_
_entity_poly.entity_id
_entity_poly.type
_entity_poly.pdbx_seq_one_letter_code
_entity_poly.pdbx_strand_id
1 'polypeptide(L)'
;MSMINKEIGEFTVQAYHQGAFKPISKADVLGKWAVFFFYPADFTFVCPTELEDLANKYADFQAIGCEVYSVSCDTHFVHKAWHDSSERIQKLQYPMLADPTHALAKDFEVYIEAEGVAERGTFVVNPEGKIVAYEVNAGNVGRNADELLRKVQACQFVHEHGDEVCPAKWQPGAETLKHSLDLVGML
;
A
#
# COMPACT_ATOMS: atom_id res chain seq x y z
N MET A 1 12.84 -4.45 -13.42
CA MET A 1 11.98 -5.61 -13.81
C MET A 1 10.58 -5.37 -13.23
N SER A 2 9.48 -5.92 -13.83
CA SER A 2 8.15 -5.71 -13.21
C SER A 2 8.06 -6.41 -11.87
N MET A 3 7.41 -5.77 -10.90
CA MET A 3 7.12 -6.35 -9.58
C MET A 3 5.86 -7.22 -9.57
N ILE A 4 5.07 -7.22 -10.65
CA ILE A 4 3.83 -8.01 -10.74
C ILE A 4 4.13 -9.50 -10.62
N ASN A 5 3.40 -10.18 -9.75
CA ASN A 5 3.54 -11.57 -9.33
C ASN A 5 4.81 -11.90 -8.51
N LYS A 6 5.63 -10.89 -8.15
CA LYS A 6 6.72 -11.10 -7.18
C LYS A 6 6.07 -11.35 -5.80
N GLU A 7 6.51 -12.41 -5.14
CA GLU A 7 6.18 -12.65 -3.74
C GLU A 7 7.01 -11.71 -2.85
N ILE A 8 6.38 -11.12 -1.82
CA ILE A 8 7.09 -10.29 -0.85
C ILE A 8 8.10 -11.14 -0.07
N GLY A 9 9.27 -10.57 0.19
CA GLY A 9 10.34 -11.22 0.95
C GLY A 9 9.97 -11.47 2.41
N GLU A 10 10.79 -12.24 3.11
CA GLU A 10 10.67 -12.42 4.56
C GLU A 10 11.09 -11.12 5.27
N PHE A 11 10.26 -10.68 6.21
CA PHE A 11 10.58 -9.52 7.04
C PHE A 11 9.97 -9.64 8.44
N THR A 12 10.59 -8.96 9.38
CA THR A 12 10.01 -8.61 10.68
C THR A 12 10.53 -7.23 11.05
N VAL A 13 9.64 -6.27 11.19
CA VAL A 13 9.98 -4.88 11.54
C VAL A 13 9.14 -4.40 12.72
N GLN A 14 9.64 -3.39 13.44
CA GLN A 14 8.85 -2.74 14.48
C GLN A 14 7.85 -1.78 13.84
N ALA A 15 6.67 -1.67 14.40
CA ALA A 15 5.65 -0.72 14.01
C ALA A 15 5.19 0.11 15.21
N TYR A 16 4.79 1.36 14.94
CA TYR A 16 3.92 2.10 15.84
C TYR A 16 2.46 1.92 15.40
N HIS A 17 1.60 1.50 16.29
CA HIS A 17 0.19 1.30 16.01
C HIS A 17 -0.67 1.49 17.26
N GLN A 18 -1.62 2.43 17.22
CA GLN A 18 -2.62 2.66 18.28
C GLN A 18 -1.99 2.77 19.68
N GLY A 19 -0.96 3.61 19.81
CA GLY A 19 -0.31 3.88 21.10
C GLY A 19 0.71 2.83 21.56
N ALA A 20 0.96 1.78 20.78
CA ALA A 20 1.88 0.70 21.13
C ALA A 20 2.94 0.44 20.04
N PHE A 21 4.09 -0.07 20.46
CA PHE A 21 5.06 -0.68 19.58
C PHE A 21 4.80 -2.18 19.50
N LYS A 22 4.79 -2.72 18.28
CA LYS A 22 4.63 -4.15 18.05
C LYS A 22 5.42 -4.60 16.82
N PRO A 23 5.95 -5.82 16.82
CA PRO A 23 6.53 -6.38 15.62
C PRO A 23 5.43 -6.71 14.62
N ILE A 24 5.71 -6.49 13.34
CA ILE A 24 4.90 -6.94 12.20
C ILE A 24 5.83 -7.73 11.28
N SER A 25 5.37 -8.89 10.87
CA SER A 25 6.10 -9.82 10.01
C SER A 25 5.32 -10.15 8.75
N LYS A 26 5.96 -10.83 7.80
CA LYS A 26 5.28 -11.36 6.61
C LYS A 26 4.08 -12.24 7.00
N ALA A 27 4.20 -13.05 8.06
CA ALA A 27 3.11 -13.92 8.52
C ALA A 27 1.84 -13.15 8.93
N ASP A 28 1.99 -11.90 9.40
CA ASP A 28 0.85 -11.04 9.74
C ASP A 28 0.15 -10.45 8.51
N VAL A 29 0.80 -10.49 7.36
CA VAL A 29 0.28 -10.01 6.07
C VAL A 29 -0.43 -11.11 5.29
N LEU A 30 0.09 -12.35 5.33
CA LEU A 30 -0.48 -13.46 4.59
C LEU A 30 -1.93 -13.79 5.00
N GLY A 31 -2.72 -14.28 4.04
CA GLY A 31 -4.12 -14.66 4.24
C GLY A 31 -5.12 -13.50 4.17
N LYS A 32 -4.67 -12.28 3.92
CA LYS A 32 -5.51 -11.10 3.72
C LYS A 32 -4.94 -10.19 2.62
N TRP A 33 -5.77 -9.33 2.09
CA TRP A 33 -5.30 -8.26 1.21
C TRP A 33 -4.52 -7.22 2.00
N ALA A 34 -3.47 -6.69 1.41
CA ALA A 34 -2.63 -5.69 2.05
C ALA A 34 -2.16 -4.60 1.07
N VAL A 35 -2.03 -3.39 1.58
CA VAL A 35 -1.37 -2.27 0.90
C VAL A 35 -0.09 -1.92 1.67
N PHE A 36 1.04 -1.89 0.99
CA PHE A 36 2.27 -1.26 1.47
C PHE A 36 2.40 0.11 0.83
N PHE A 37 2.40 1.14 1.66
CA PHE A 37 2.41 2.53 1.25
C PHE A 37 3.71 3.19 1.72
N PHE A 38 4.74 3.13 0.87
CA PHE A 38 6.04 3.72 1.16
C PHE A 38 6.01 5.23 0.98
N TYR A 39 6.72 5.94 1.85
CA TYR A 39 6.89 7.39 1.77
C TYR A 39 8.30 7.77 2.24
N PRO A 40 8.86 8.93 1.79
CA PRO A 40 10.25 9.30 2.06
C PRO A 40 10.61 9.39 3.53
N ALA A 41 9.92 10.22 4.31
CA ALA A 41 10.27 10.42 5.71
C ALA A 41 9.15 11.09 6.51
N ASP A 42 9.17 10.89 7.83
CA ASP A 42 8.38 11.61 8.81
C ASP A 42 8.77 13.10 8.84
N PHE A 43 7.88 13.95 9.38
CA PHE A 43 8.08 15.39 9.54
C PHE A 43 8.39 16.17 8.24
N THR A 44 7.85 15.69 7.09
CA THR A 44 8.00 16.33 5.78
C THR A 44 6.72 17.05 5.32
N PHE A 45 6.59 17.33 4.03
CA PHE A 45 5.57 18.26 3.49
C PHE A 45 4.42 17.53 2.79
N VAL A 46 4.71 16.68 1.80
CA VAL A 46 3.71 15.92 1.04
C VAL A 46 3.23 14.70 1.84
N CYS A 47 4.14 14.01 2.55
CA CYS A 47 3.84 12.77 3.26
C CYS A 47 2.65 12.88 4.22
N PRO A 48 2.52 13.92 5.08
CA PRO A 48 1.38 14.01 5.98
C PRO A 48 0.05 14.18 5.25
N THR A 49 0.04 14.78 4.05
CA THR A 49 -1.19 14.93 3.26
C THR A 49 -1.66 13.59 2.69
N GLU A 50 -0.73 12.76 2.21
CA GLU A 50 -1.03 11.43 1.69
C GLU A 50 -1.50 10.47 2.80
N LEU A 51 -0.80 10.49 3.94
CA LEU A 51 -1.13 9.62 5.08
C LEU A 51 -2.50 9.99 5.69
N GLU A 52 -2.84 11.28 5.75
CA GLU A 52 -4.16 11.74 6.18
C GLU A 52 -5.25 11.32 5.19
N ASP A 53 -5.02 11.45 3.88
CA ASP A 53 -5.96 11.01 2.84
C ASP A 53 -6.24 9.51 2.96
N LEU A 54 -5.18 8.73 3.15
CA LEU A 54 -5.27 7.29 3.37
C LEU A 54 -5.99 6.95 4.69
N ALA A 55 -5.77 7.72 5.77
CA ALA A 55 -6.46 7.55 7.04
C ALA A 55 -7.96 7.82 6.93
N ASN A 56 -8.36 8.83 6.13
CA ASN A 56 -9.76 9.15 5.87
C ASN A 56 -10.49 8.02 5.12
N LYS A 57 -9.76 7.15 4.41
CA LYS A 57 -10.28 5.99 3.66
C LYS A 57 -10.03 4.64 4.35
N TYR A 58 -9.36 4.65 5.52
CA TYR A 58 -8.97 3.39 6.16
C TYR A 58 -10.14 2.47 6.49
N ALA A 59 -11.27 3.03 6.94
CA ALA A 59 -12.48 2.25 7.20
C ALA A 59 -13.01 1.54 5.94
N ASP A 60 -12.89 2.17 4.77
CA ASP A 60 -13.30 1.59 3.49
C ASP A 60 -12.37 0.42 3.10
N PHE A 61 -11.05 0.55 3.34
CA PHE A 61 -10.11 -0.57 3.15
C PHE A 61 -10.41 -1.73 4.10
N GLN A 62 -10.70 -1.45 5.38
CA GLN A 62 -11.08 -2.47 6.34
C GLN A 62 -12.37 -3.19 5.95
N ALA A 63 -13.36 -2.46 5.45
CA ALA A 63 -14.65 -3.01 5.00
C ALA A 63 -14.51 -4.03 3.86
N ILE A 64 -13.47 -3.90 3.04
CA ILE A 64 -13.15 -4.85 1.96
C ILE A 64 -12.07 -5.87 2.37
N GLY A 65 -11.75 -6.00 3.66
CA GLY A 65 -10.77 -6.98 4.17
C GLY A 65 -9.32 -6.68 3.75
N CYS A 66 -8.99 -5.41 3.51
CA CYS A 66 -7.64 -4.98 3.13
C CYS A 66 -6.98 -4.22 4.29
N GLU A 67 -5.80 -4.69 4.73
CA GLU A 67 -4.99 -3.98 5.70
C GLU A 67 -4.06 -2.98 5.00
N VAL A 68 -3.81 -1.86 5.66
CA VAL A 68 -2.91 -0.81 5.17
C VAL A 68 -1.69 -0.72 6.08
N TYR A 69 -0.52 -0.68 5.49
CA TYR A 69 0.75 -0.47 6.17
C TYR A 69 1.46 0.74 5.56
N SER A 70 1.64 1.82 6.31
CA SER A 70 2.57 2.86 5.88
C SER A 70 4.00 2.48 6.25
N VAL A 71 4.98 2.81 5.41
CA VAL A 71 6.37 2.39 5.57
C VAL A 71 7.31 3.54 5.27
N SER A 72 8.23 3.86 6.17
CA SER A 72 9.38 4.70 5.89
C SER A 72 10.65 4.13 6.51
N CYS A 73 11.79 4.71 6.14
CA CYS A 73 13.09 4.33 6.70
C CYS A 73 13.34 4.89 8.10
N ASP A 74 12.37 5.62 8.67
CA ASP A 74 12.43 6.12 10.05
C ASP A 74 12.28 5.00 11.08
N THR A 75 12.60 5.30 12.34
CA THR A 75 12.39 4.37 13.45
C THR A 75 10.98 4.47 14.00
N HIS A 76 10.48 3.42 14.65
CA HIS A 76 9.17 3.42 15.32
C HIS A 76 9.05 4.50 16.41
N PHE A 77 10.17 4.96 17.00
CA PHE A 77 10.19 6.08 17.93
C PHE A 77 9.87 7.41 17.22
N VAL A 78 10.37 7.60 15.99
CA VAL A 78 10.09 8.78 15.17
C VAL A 78 8.63 8.77 14.74
N HIS A 79 8.08 7.63 14.31
CA HIS A 79 6.65 7.48 14.01
C HIS A 79 5.76 7.88 15.18
N LYS A 80 6.10 7.40 16.40
CA LYS A 80 5.38 7.79 17.60
C LYS A 80 5.46 9.30 17.87
N ALA A 81 6.65 9.87 17.79
CA ALA A 81 6.85 11.30 18.03
C ALA A 81 6.07 12.15 17.02
N TRP A 82 6.05 11.75 15.75
CA TRP A 82 5.29 12.44 14.72
C TRP A 82 3.79 12.29 14.92
N HIS A 83 3.33 11.09 15.25
CA HIS A 83 1.92 10.84 15.58
C HIS A 83 1.46 11.72 16.75
N ASP A 84 2.24 11.81 17.81
CA ASP A 84 1.89 12.59 19.01
C ASP A 84 1.88 14.11 18.76
N SER A 85 2.65 14.61 17.79
CA SER A 85 2.86 16.04 17.53
C SER A 85 2.07 16.61 16.35
N SER A 86 1.51 15.78 15.49
CA SER A 86 0.83 16.21 14.26
C SER A 86 -0.67 15.87 14.28
N GLU A 87 -1.53 16.88 14.22
CA GLU A 87 -2.99 16.71 14.13
C GLU A 87 -3.43 15.83 12.95
N ARG A 88 -2.68 15.85 11.84
CA ARG A 88 -2.96 14.99 10.67
C ARG A 88 -2.61 13.54 10.95
N ILE A 89 -1.41 13.30 11.51
CA ILE A 89 -0.90 11.96 11.74
C ILE A 89 -1.61 11.26 12.92
N GLN A 90 -2.14 12.01 13.89
CA GLN A 90 -3.00 11.47 14.95
C GLN A 90 -4.25 10.75 14.42
N LYS A 91 -4.67 11.02 13.19
CA LYS A 91 -5.81 10.35 12.56
C LYS A 91 -5.50 8.94 12.07
N LEU A 92 -4.22 8.57 11.97
CA LEU A 92 -3.80 7.27 11.45
C LEU A 92 -4.20 6.15 12.43
N GLN A 93 -5.00 5.21 11.93
CA GLN A 93 -5.44 4.03 12.66
C GLN A 93 -4.72 2.76 12.19
N TYR A 94 -4.01 2.81 11.06
CA TYR A 94 -3.23 1.71 10.50
C TYR A 94 -1.79 1.70 11.03
N PRO A 95 -1.09 0.54 10.97
CA PRO A 95 0.30 0.43 11.42
C PRO A 95 1.27 1.29 10.60
N MET A 96 2.16 1.98 11.30
CA MET A 96 3.31 2.68 10.72
C MET A 96 4.55 1.80 10.90
N LEU A 97 5.00 1.14 9.82
CA LEU A 97 6.14 0.24 9.82
C LEU A 97 7.45 1.02 9.74
N ALA A 98 8.37 0.67 10.62
CA ALA A 98 9.70 1.24 10.68
C ALA A 98 10.70 0.35 9.93
N ASP A 99 11.34 0.87 8.89
CA ASP A 99 12.35 0.16 8.10
C ASP A 99 13.75 0.81 8.16
N PRO A 100 14.34 1.02 9.37
CA PRO A 100 15.65 1.66 9.49
C PRO A 100 16.79 0.82 8.92
N THR A 101 16.57 -0.43 8.61
CA THR A 101 17.53 -1.31 7.91
C THR A 101 17.41 -1.22 6.39
N HIS A 102 16.38 -0.53 5.90
CA HIS A 102 16.03 -0.41 4.48
C HIS A 102 15.71 -1.74 3.79
N ALA A 103 15.42 -2.78 4.57
CA ALA A 103 15.20 -4.12 4.03
C ALA A 103 13.90 -4.21 3.21
N LEU A 104 12.82 -3.61 3.73
CA LEU A 104 11.55 -3.52 3.00
C LEU A 104 11.67 -2.62 1.78
N ALA A 105 12.23 -1.41 1.91
CA ALA A 105 12.38 -0.49 0.79
C ALA A 105 13.24 -1.09 -0.34
N LYS A 106 14.24 -1.90 -0.01
CA LYS A 106 15.07 -2.62 -0.99
C LYS A 106 14.30 -3.80 -1.63
N ASP A 107 13.56 -4.58 -0.86
CA ASP A 107 12.78 -5.71 -1.40
C ASP A 107 11.70 -5.22 -2.38
N PHE A 108 11.06 -4.09 -2.06
CA PHE A 108 10.06 -3.46 -2.92
C PHE A 108 10.66 -2.55 -4.00
N GLU A 109 11.99 -2.51 -4.14
CA GLU A 109 12.73 -1.75 -5.18
C GLU A 109 12.41 -0.24 -5.20
N VAL A 110 12.15 0.35 -4.02
CA VAL A 110 11.84 1.79 -3.85
C VAL A 110 12.87 2.54 -2.99
N TYR A 111 13.99 1.92 -2.65
CA TYR A 111 15.03 2.56 -1.84
C TYR A 111 15.92 3.50 -2.67
N ILE A 112 16.01 4.76 -2.25
CA ILE A 112 16.93 5.76 -2.82
C ILE A 112 18.21 5.76 -2.01
N GLU A 113 19.22 5.04 -2.49
CA GLU A 113 20.47 4.84 -1.74
C GLU A 113 21.22 6.15 -1.42
N ALA A 114 21.17 7.11 -2.35
CA ALA A 114 21.82 8.40 -2.19
C ALA A 114 21.20 9.29 -1.10
N GLU A 115 19.93 9.05 -0.75
CA GLU A 115 19.18 9.86 0.21
C GLU A 115 18.84 9.10 1.50
N GLY A 116 18.95 7.77 1.49
CA GLY A 116 18.61 6.92 2.64
C GLY A 116 17.13 6.83 2.94
N VAL A 117 16.26 7.09 1.94
CA VAL A 117 14.81 7.12 2.07
C VAL A 117 14.13 6.23 1.04
N ALA A 118 12.83 6.03 1.19
CA ALA A 118 12.02 5.35 0.17
C ALA A 118 11.39 6.36 -0.81
N GLU A 119 11.17 5.94 -2.05
CA GLU A 119 10.28 6.62 -2.98
C GLU A 119 8.81 6.51 -2.53
N ARG A 120 7.90 7.26 -3.20
CA ARG A 120 6.46 7.14 -2.99
C ARG A 120 5.92 5.91 -3.72
N GLY A 121 6.26 4.73 -3.23
CA GLY A 121 5.78 3.46 -3.75
C GLY A 121 4.50 3.00 -3.07
N THR A 122 3.54 2.50 -3.86
CA THR A 122 2.33 1.85 -3.36
C THR A 122 2.23 0.47 -3.98
N PHE A 123 2.01 -0.54 -3.15
CA PHE A 123 1.93 -1.94 -3.60
C PHE A 123 0.70 -2.61 -3.03
N VAL A 124 -0.11 -3.22 -3.90
CA VAL A 124 -1.23 -4.07 -3.52
C VAL A 124 -0.76 -5.51 -3.51
N VAL A 125 -0.90 -6.14 -2.36
CA VAL A 125 -0.47 -7.53 -2.11
C VAL A 125 -1.71 -8.39 -1.86
N ASN A 126 -1.80 -9.51 -2.58
CA ASN A 126 -2.91 -10.46 -2.43
C ASN A 126 -2.70 -11.41 -1.23
N PRO A 127 -3.69 -12.23 -0.83
CA PRO A 127 -3.58 -13.14 0.31
C PRO A 127 -2.44 -14.15 0.24
N GLU A 128 -1.96 -14.48 -0.96
CA GLU A 128 -0.81 -15.37 -1.17
C GLU A 128 0.54 -14.65 -1.05
N GLY A 129 0.53 -13.36 -0.71
CA GLY A 129 1.75 -12.57 -0.56
C GLY A 129 2.35 -12.08 -1.89
N LYS A 130 1.59 -12.06 -2.98
CA LYS A 130 2.06 -11.60 -4.29
C LYS A 130 1.62 -10.17 -4.59
N ILE A 131 2.52 -9.38 -5.14
CA ILE A 131 2.23 -8.03 -5.64
C ILE A 131 1.39 -8.15 -6.92
N VAL A 132 0.18 -7.58 -6.92
CA VAL A 132 -0.76 -7.65 -8.05
C VAL A 132 -0.99 -6.30 -8.73
N ALA A 133 -0.68 -5.20 -8.06
CA ALA A 133 -0.66 -3.86 -8.62
C ALA A 133 0.36 -3.02 -7.87
N TYR A 134 0.99 -2.07 -8.54
CA TYR A 134 1.85 -1.10 -7.89
C TYR A 134 1.96 0.20 -8.68
N GLU A 135 2.34 1.26 -8.02
CA GLU A 135 2.73 2.55 -8.61
C GLU A 135 3.89 3.14 -7.83
N VAL A 136 4.75 3.88 -8.50
CA VAL A 136 5.82 4.66 -7.87
C VAL A 136 5.78 6.07 -8.45
N ASN A 137 5.63 7.06 -7.58
CA ASN A 137 5.56 8.47 -7.95
C ASN A 137 6.86 9.20 -7.60
N ALA A 138 7.19 10.21 -8.40
CA ALA A 138 8.26 11.14 -8.05
C ALA A 138 8.00 11.80 -6.68
N GLY A 139 9.07 12.13 -5.94
CA GLY A 139 9.00 12.56 -4.55
C GLY A 139 8.14 13.80 -4.25
N ASN A 140 7.82 14.60 -5.27
CA ASN A 140 6.98 15.80 -5.16
C ASN A 140 5.53 15.61 -5.68
N VAL A 141 5.14 14.39 -6.05
CA VAL A 141 3.80 14.08 -6.57
C VAL A 141 3.06 13.19 -5.59
N GLY A 142 2.10 13.76 -4.87
CA GLY A 142 1.22 13.03 -3.94
C GLY A 142 0.25 12.07 -4.64
N ARG A 143 -0.13 11.01 -3.93
CA ARG A 143 -1.03 9.94 -4.40
C ARG A 143 -2.46 10.19 -3.96
N ASN A 144 -3.40 9.39 -4.44
CA ASN A 144 -4.84 9.50 -4.20
C ASN A 144 -5.38 8.19 -3.58
N ALA A 145 -5.93 8.27 -2.38
CA ALA A 145 -6.46 7.12 -1.65
C ALA A 145 -7.74 6.54 -2.28
N ASP A 146 -8.59 7.34 -2.93
CA ASP A 146 -9.77 6.85 -3.63
C ASP A 146 -9.38 5.96 -4.82
N GLU A 147 -8.37 6.38 -5.61
CA GLU A 147 -7.87 5.58 -6.73
C GLU A 147 -7.18 4.31 -6.24
N LEU A 148 -6.46 4.37 -5.13
CA LEU A 148 -5.87 3.18 -4.52
C LEU A 148 -6.95 2.20 -4.06
N LEU A 149 -8.00 2.67 -3.39
CA LEU A 149 -9.14 1.84 -2.98
C LEU A 149 -9.79 1.16 -4.19
N ARG A 150 -10.05 1.92 -5.25
CA ARG A 150 -10.60 1.40 -6.51
C ARG A 150 -9.70 0.30 -7.11
N LYS A 151 -8.37 0.50 -7.10
CA LYS A 151 -7.40 -0.51 -7.58
C LYS A 151 -7.46 -1.79 -6.76
N VAL A 152 -7.51 -1.68 -5.42
CA VAL A 152 -7.63 -2.85 -4.55
C VAL A 152 -8.91 -3.63 -4.85
N GLN A 153 -10.05 -2.93 -4.97
CA GLN A 153 -11.34 -3.54 -5.31
C GLN A 153 -11.30 -4.25 -6.67
N ALA A 154 -10.66 -3.65 -7.67
CA ALA A 154 -10.50 -4.29 -8.98
C ALA A 154 -9.60 -5.53 -8.92
N CYS A 155 -8.52 -5.49 -8.12
CA CYS A 155 -7.66 -6.65 -7.91
C CYS A 155 -8.39 -7.78 -7.18
N GLN A 156 -9.21 -7.46 -6.17
CA GLN A 156 -10.04 -8.44 -5.47
C GLN A 156 -11.06 -9.08 -6.40
N PHE A 157 -11.76 -8.27 -7.18
CA PHE A 157 -12.76 -8.76 -8.14
C PHE A 157 -12.14 -9.76 -9.12
N VAL A 158 -11.03 -9.42 -9.75
CA VAL A 158 -10.34 -10.32 -10.71
C VAL A 158 -9.79 -11.56 -10.02
N HIS A 159 -9.36 -11.46 -8.76
CA HIS A 159 -8.91 -12.61 -7.98
C HIS A 159 -10.04 -13.63 -7.72
N GLU A 160 -11.25 -13.14 -7.47
CA GLU A 160 -12.45 -13.96 -7.22
C GLU A 160 -13.10 -14.46 -8.52
N HIS A 161 -12.97 -13.70 -9.62
CA HIS A 161 -13.64 -13.94 -10.90
C HIS A 161 -12.60 -14.09 -12.02
N GLY A 162 -11.81 -15.16 -11.98
CA GLY A 162 -10.65 -15.35 -12.84
C GLY A 162 -10.89 -15.40 -14.36
N ASP A 163 -12.15 -15.50 -14.81
CA ASP A 163 -12.58 -15.44 -16.22
C ASP A 163 -13.09 -14.05 -16.66
N GLU A 164 -13.18 -13.11 -15.72
CA GLU A 164 -13.61 -11.73 -15.97
C GLU A 164 -12.46 -10.74 -15.83
N VAL A 165 -12.57 -9.63 -16.56
CA VAL A 165 -11.59 -8.54 -16.51
C VAL A 165 -12.27 -7.20 -16.23
N CYS A 166 -11.62 -6.37 -15.44
CA CYS A 166 -12.06 -5.02 -15.13
C CYS A 166 -11.56 -4.06 -16.24
N PRO A 167 -12.46 -3.45 -17.03
CA PRO A 167 -12.06 -2.47 -18.05
C PRO A 167 -11.54 -1.17 -17.41
N ALA A 168 -11.05 -0.27 -18.24
CA ALA A 168 -10.60 1.05 -17.81
C ALA A 168 -11.69 1.77 -17.00
N LYS A 169 -11.30 2.42 -15.89
CA LYS A 169 -12.21 3.13 -14.96
C LYS A 169 -13.25 2.25 -14.26
N TRP A 170 -13.10 0.95 -14.30
CA TRP A 170 -14.02 0.04 -13.61
C TRP A 170 -14.15 0.42 -12.12
N GLN A 171 -15.36 0.31 -11.61
CA GLN A 171 -15.72 0.47 -10.20
C GLN A 171 -16.62 -0.68 -9.76
N PRO A 172 -16.71 -1.00 -8.47
CA PRO A 172 -17.63 -2.03 -7.97
C PRO A 172 -19.05 -1.83 -8.47
N GLY A 173 -19.63 -2.90 -9.04
CA GLY A 173 -20.96 -2.87 -9.65
C GLY A 173 -21.01 -2.43 -11.12
N ALA A 174 -19.89 -1.99 -11.70
CA ALA A 174 -19.81 -1.72 -13.13
C ALA A 174 -19.69 -3.02 -13.94
N GLU A 175 -20.03 -2.94 -15.24
CA GLU A 175 -19.90 -4.06 -16.17
C GLU A 175 -18.45 -4.53 -16.29
N THR A 176 -18.29 -5.83 -16.44
CA THR A 176 -17.01 -6.52 -16.68
C THR A 176 -16.99 -7.12 -18.08
N LEU A 177 -15.83 -7.54 -18.54
CA LEU A 177 -15.68 -8.21 -19.80
C LEU A 177 -15.20 -9.65 -19.54
N LYS A 178 -15.75 -10.62 -20.27
CA LYS A 178 -15.23 -12.00 -20.28
C LYS A 178 -14.22 -12.19 -21.39
N HIS A 179 -13.19 -12.98 -21.11
CA HIS A 179 -12.26 -13.39 -22.16
C HIS A 179 -13.01 -14.18 -23.23
N SER A 180 -13.21 -13.56 -24.42
CA SER A 180 -13.86 -14.18 -25.56
C SER A 180 -13.17 -13.75 -26.86
N LEU A 181 -13.00 -14.70 -27.76
CA LEU A 181 -12.53 -14.41 -29.13
C LEU A 181 -13.52 -13.53 -29.90
N ASP A 182 -14.81 -13.57 -29.53
CA ASP A 182 -15.86 -12.77 -30.16
C ASP A 182 -15.73 -11.27 -29.87
N LEU A 183 -14.97 -10.91 -28.82
CA LEU A 183 -14.71 -9.51 -28.46
C LEU A 183 -13.51 -8.92 -29.20
N VAL A 184 -12.72 -9.74 -29.89
CA VAL A 184 -11.51 -9.26 -30.60
C VAL A 184 -11.94 -8.37 -31.76
N GLY A 185 -11.55 -7.08 -31.70
CA GLY A 185 -11.89 -6.07 -32.69
C GLY A 185 -13.31 -5.52 -32.60
N MET A 186 -14.07 -5.85 -31.53
CA MET A 186 -15.43 -5.38 -31.29
C MET A 186 -15.53 -4.27 -30.23
N LEU A 187 -14.42 -3.96 -29.53
CA LEU A 187 -14.33 -2.95 -28.46
C LEU A 187 -13.68 -1.66 -28.95
#